data_45337fcb045c34894109d036b1b972f4
#
_entry.id   45337fcb045c34894109d036b1b972f4
#
_cell.length_a   1.000
_cell.length_b   1.000
_cell.length_c   1.000
_cell.angle_alpha   90.00
_cell.angle_beta   90.00
_cell.angle_gamma   90.00
#
_symmetry.space_group_name_H-M   'P 1'
#
loop_
_entity.id
_entity.type
_entity.pdbx_description
1 polymer ?
#
loop_
_entity_poly.entity_id
_entity_poly.type
_entity_poly.pdbx_seq_one_letter_code
_entity_poly.pdbx_strand_id
1 'polypeptide(L)'
;RLNIFGGASVNASKDLDLFYIFEFKRFFPTVFAEVYYLTRNLQEKNKYSVYSLDDRLRFRLTQFDFGLRFPLFGLGKLEFFSSWQQYRAFIKEKVLDISGLEAGLAYDYYKGLISGMRLSVNGVKRLIDSNINPSSGFKLDASILYEKNDFIEGLNLSDAGTLLPNYSNNNLWRMKQSSSLYLTIPKTKRITINLESITGMITNTEADSFFNFFAG
;
A
#
# COMPACT_ATOMS: atom_id res chain seq x y z
N ARG A 1 25.13 -6.98 12.40
CA ARG A 1 24.01 -6.79 13.33
C ARG A 1 22.72 -7.17 12.63
N LEU A 2 21.93 -7.98 13.28
CA LEU A 2 20.62 -8.44 12.82
C LEU A 2 19.57 -7.71 13.66
N ASN A 3 18.61 -7.05 13.01
CA ASN A 3 17.45 -6.48 13.65
C ASN A 3 16.21 -7.23 13.15
N ILE A 4 15.38 -7.63 14.10
CA ILE A 4 14.10 -8.29 13.83
C ILE A 4 13.04 -7.52 14.59
N PHE A 5 11.99 -7.13 13.91
CA PHE A 5 10.87 -6.42 14.49
C PHE A 5 9.57 -6.97 13.91
N GLY A 6 8.58 -7.19 14.73
CA GLY A 6 7.28 -7.68 14.28
C GLY A 6 6.19 -7.38 15.27
N GLY A 7 4.96 -7.41 14.80
CA GLY A 7 3.78 -7.18 15.60
C GLY A 7 2.54 -7.83 15.02
N ALA A 8 1.56 -8.00 15.89
CA ALA A 8 0.25 -8.51 15.55
C ALA A 8 -0.82 -7.67 16.25
N SER A 9 -1.90 -7.38 15.56
CA SER A 9 -3.10 -6.77 16.15
C SER A 9 -4.37 -7.46 15.67
N VAL A 10 -5.36 -7.54 16.56
CA VAL A 10 -6.70 -8.07 16.27
C VAL A 10 -7.70 -7.11 16.85
N ASN A 11 -8.73 -6.76 16.09
CA ASN A 11 -9.83 -5.91 16.56
C ASN A 11 -11.12 -6.71 16.83
N ALA A 12 -12.16 -6.02 17.30
CA ALA A 12 -13.47 -6.61 17.56
C ALA A 12 -14.15 -7.18 16.31
N SER A 13 -13.86 -6.65 15.12
CA SER A 13 -14.37 -7.15 13.84
C SER A 13 -13.59 -8.37 13.32
N LYS A 14 -12.67 -8.91 14.14
CA LYS A 14 -11.77 -10.01 13.78
C LYS A 14 -10.85 -9.69 12.60
N ASP A 15 -10.53 -8.41 12.39
CA ASP A 15 -9.46 -8.04 11.49
C ASP A 15 -8.13 -8.38 12.13
N LEU A 16 -7.24 -8.93 11.34
CA LEU A 16 -5.92 -9.35 11.77
C LEU A 16 -4.88 -8.58 10.96
N ASP A 17 -3.98 -7.93 11.67
CA ASP A 17 -2.80 -7.30 11.09
C ASP A 17 -1.56 -7.99 11.64
N LEU A 18 -0.76 -8.53 10.76
CA LEU A 18 0.55 -9.10 11.07
C LEU A 18 1.60 -8.38 10.22
N PHE A 19 2.69 -8.01 10.85
CA PHE A 19 3.83 -7.50 10.12
C PHE A 19 5.14 -8.04 10.72
N TYR A 20 6.11 -8.22 9.87
CA TYR A 20 7.42 -8.71 10.24
C TYR A 20 8.48 -8.04 9.39
N ILE A 21 9.47 -7.44 10.04
CA ILE A 21 10.56 -6.69 9.40
C ILE A 21 11.86 -7.32 9.84
N PHE A 22 12.68 -7.64 8.87
CA PHE A 22 14.00 -8.21 9.03
C PHE A 22 15.02 -7.28 8.38
N GLU A 23 16.08 -6.88 9.10
CA GLU A 23 17.18 -6.08 8.58
C GLU A 23 18.52 -6.70 8.97
N PHE A 24 19.36 -6.90 7.98
CA PHE A 24 20.72 -7.38 8.18
C PHE A 24 21.73 -6.30 7.85
N LYS A 25 22.33 -5.72 8.91
CA LYS A 25 23.24 -4.56 8.85
C LYS A 25 24.71 -4.92 8.96
N ARG A 26 25.08 -6.18 8.73
CA ARG A 26 26.50 -6.61 8.80
C ARG A 26 27.29 -6.17 7.58
N PHE A 27 26.64 -6.13 6.45
CA PHE A 27 27.21 -5.68 5.18
C PHE A 27 26.65 -4.29 4.80
N PHE A 28 27.38 -3.60 3.94
CA PHE A 28 26.89 -2.45 3.23
C PHE A 28 26.62 -2.85 1.77
N PRO A 29 25.40 -2.72 1.28
CA PRO A 29 24.19 -2.13 1.86
C PRO A 29 23.48 -3.01 2.90
N THR A 30 22.55 -2.43 3.67
CA THR A 30 21.65 -3.19 4.53
C THR A 30 20.68 -4.00 3.68
N VAL A 31 20.63 -5.31 3.91
CA VAL A 31 19.59 -6.19 3.33
C VAL A 31 18.37 -6.14 4.21
N PHE A 32 17.19 -6.01 3.62
CA PHE A 32 15.92 -6.06 4.36
C PHE A 32 14.91 -6.98 3.69
N ALA A 33 14.03 -7.54 4.51
CA ALA A 33 12.84 -8.25 4.09
C ALA A 33 11.67 -7.85 4.99
N GLU A 34 10.50 -7.62 4.41
CA GLU A 34 9.30 -7.20 5.12
C GLU A 34 8.13 -8.07 4.68
N VAL A 35 7.31 -8.50 5.63
CA VAL A 35 6.12 -9.29 5.38
C VAL A 35 4.94 -8.60 6.03
N TYR A 36 3.87 -8.41 5.28
CA TYR A 36 2.61 -7.86 5.76
C TYR A 36 1.46 -8.80 5.41
N TYR A 37 0.63 -9.06 6.39
CA TYR A 37 -0.61 -9.79 6.23
C TYR A 37 -1.71 -9.03 6.93
N LEU A 38 -2.66 -8.53 6.16
CA LEU A 38 -3.75 -7.70 6.65
C LEU A 38 -5.08 -8.34 6.25
N THR A 39 -6.03 -8.36 7.18
CA THR A 39 -7.41 -8.72 6.87
C THR A 39 -8.35 -7.61 7.28
N ARG A 40 -9.42 -7.43 6.49
CA ARG A 40 -10.51 -6.50 6.82
C ARG A 40 -11.82 -7.24 6.59
N ASN A 41 -12.67 -7.22 7.60
CA ASN A 41 -13.99 -7.86 7.58
C ASN A 41 -15.05 -6.77 7.60
N LEU A 42 -15.89 -6.77 6.58
CA LEU A 42 -17.08 -5.94 6.51
C LEU A 42 -18.29 -6.86 6.59
N GLN A 43 -19.24 -6.52 7.43
CA GLN A 43 -20.51 -7.20 7.54
C GLN A 43 -21.61 -6.16 7.41
N GLU A 44 -22.47 -6.36 6.44
CA GLU A 44 -23.65 -5.54 6.20
C GLU A 44 -24.90 -6.41 6.25
N LYS A 45 -25.92 -5.96 6.96
CA LYS A 45 -27.21 -6.63 7.01
C LYS A 45 -28.23 -5.76 6.29
N ASN A 46 -28.64 -6.22 5.14
CA ASN A 46 -29.62 -5.57 4.31
C ASN A 46 -30.98 -6.26 4.46
N LYS A 47 -32.02 -5.50 4.80
CA LYS A 47 -33.38 -5.99 4.94
C LYS A 47 -34.22 -5.50 3.74
N TYR A 48 -34.65 -6.43 2.92
CA TYR A 48 -35.54 -6.19 1.81
C TYR A 48 -36.98 -6.61 2.17
N SER A 49 -37.94 -6.16 1.42
CA SER A 49 -39.37 -6.42 1.71
C SER A 49 -39.72 -7.93 1.72
N VAL A 50 -38.96 -8.73 0.99
CA VAL A 50 -39.27 -10.19 0.79
C VAL A 50 -38.20 -11.06 1.48
N TYR A 51 -36.97 -10.57 1.67
CA TYR A 51 -35.88 -11.36 2.23
C TYR A 51 -34.87 -10.47 2.94
N SER A 52 -34.06 -11.06 3.81
CA SER A 52 -32.94 -10.40 4.51
C SER A 52 -31.63 -11.04 4.08
N LEU A 53 -30.63 -10.22 3.78
CA LEU A 53 -29.29 -10.65 3.42
C LEU A 53 -28.30 -10.30 4.55
N ASP A 54 -27.41 -11.24 4.85
CA ASP A 54 -26.23 -11.03 5.68
C ASP A 54 -24.99 -11.13 4.79
N ASP A 55 -24.54 -9.98 4.30
CA ASP A 55 -23.39 -9.88 3.40
C ASP A 55 -22.11 -9.78 4.21
N ARG A 56 -21.22 -10.72 3.99
CA ARG A 56 -19.90 -10.73 4.61
C ARG A 56 -18.83 -10.62 3.54
N LEU A 57 -18.11 -9.53 3.59
CA LEU A 57 -17.00 -9.28 2.70
C LEU A 57 -15.71 -9.27 3.52
N ARG A 58 -14.79 -10.13 3.14
CA ARG A 58 -13.45 -10.17 3.73
C ARG A 58 -12.41 -9.85 2.67
N PHE A 59 -11.62 -8.85 2.93
CA PHE A 59 -10.41 -8.56 2.17
C PHE A 59 -9.18 -9.11 2.88
N ARG A 60 -8.26 -9.64 2.11
CA ARG A 60 -6.95 -10.09 2.58
C ARG A 60 -5.86 -9.52 1.69
N LEU A 61 -4.93 -8.81 2.29
CA LEU A 61 -3.67 -8.40 1.67
C LEU A 61 -2.56 -9.30 2.19
N THR A 62 -1.78 -9.84 1.29
CA THR A 62 -0.49 -10.48 1.58
C THR A 62 0.57 -9.75 0.77
N GLN A 63 1.62 -9.28 1.44
CA GLN A 63 2.72 -8.55 0.81
C GLN A 63 4.04 -9.07 1.35
N PHE A 64 4.98 -9.26 0.46
CA PHE A 64 6.35 -9.62 0.77
C PHE A 64 7.30 -8.69 0.02
N ASP A 65 8.10 -7.94 0.75
CA ASP A 65 9.10 -7.02 0.24
C ASP A 65 10.50 -7.55 0.55
N PHE A 66 11.38 -7.45 -0.42
CA PHE A 66 12.80 -7.77 -0.27
C PHE A 66 13.65 -6.74 -0.98
N GLY A 67 14.75 -6.30 -0.35
CA GLY A 67 15.58 -5.29 -0.98
C GLY A 67 16.86 -4.94 -0.26
N LEU A 68 17.50 -3.91 -0.81
CA LEU A 68 18.76 -3.32 -0.36
C LEU A 68 18.53 -1.87 0.03
N ARG A 69 19.05 -1.46 1.17
CA ARG A 69 18.95 -0.09 1.68
C ARG A 69 20.34 0.50 1.85
N PHE A 70 20.59 1.61 1.18
CA PHE A 70 21.81 2.40 1.21
C PHE A 70 21.59 3.67 2.02
N PRO A 71 22.24 3.85 3.18
CA PRO A 71 22.19 5.11 3.90
C PRO A 71 22.96 6.19 3.13
N LEU A 72 22.39 7.39 3.03
CA LEU A 72 22.94 8.53 2.34
C LEU A 72 23.51 9.54 3.36
N PHE A 73 24.75 9.36 3.79
CA PHE A 73 25.52 10.30 4.61
C PHE A 73 24.74 10.92 5.81
N GLY A 74 23.83 10.15 6.41
CA GLY A 74 23.01 10.63 7.53
C GLY A 74 21.84 11.57 7.14
N LEU A 75 21.70 11.91 5.87
CA LEU A 75 20.61 12.75 5.35
C LEU A 75 19.41 11.94 4.86
N GLY A 76 19.58 10.65 4.61
CA GLY A 76 18.47 9.86 4.05
C GLY A 76 18.85 8.44 3.71
N LYS A 77 18.07 7.84 2.83
CA LYS A 77 18.24 6.48 2.35
C LYS A 77 17.81 6.33 0.89
N LEU A 78 18.50 5.44 0.20
CA LEU A 78 18.13 4.92 -1.12
C LEU A 78 17.82 3.45 -0.97
N GLU A 79 16.68 3.01 -1.47
CA GLU A 79 16.22 1.62 -1.41
C GLU A 79 15.99 1.08 -2.82
N PHE A 80 16.50 -0.11 -3.09
CA PHE A 80 16.13 -0.92 -4.24
C PHE A 80 15.39 -2.14 -3.71
N PHE A 81 14.21 -2.43 -4.25
CA PHE A 81 13.38 -3.50 -3.72
C PHE A 81 12.53 -4.16 -4.80
N SER A 82 12.10 -5.36 -4.46
CA SER A 82 11.01 -6.07 -5.13
C SER A 82 9.95 -6.43 -4.11
N SER A 83 8.69 -6.24 -4.48
CA SER A 83 7.51 -6.46 -3.66
C SER A 83 6.56 -7.39 -4.40
N TRP A 84 6.20 -8.50 -3.81
CA TRP A 84 5.09 -9.32 -4.26
C TRP A 84 3.85 -9.00 -3.43
N GLN A 85 2.73 -8.75 -4.11
CA GLN A 85 1.48 -8.36 -3.47
C GLN A 85 0.32 -9.18 -4.01
N GLN A 86 -0.56 -9.59 -3.12
CA GLN A 86 -1.79 -10.29 -3.46
C GLN A 86 -2.94 -9.71 -2.62
N TYR A 87 -3.97 -9.25 -3.30
CA TYR A 87 -5.21 -8.81 -2.69
C TYR A 87 -6.31 -9.82 -3.06
N ARG A 88 -6.92 -10.43 -2.04
CA ARG A 88 -7.97 -11.42 -2.22
C ARG A 88 -9.25 -10.98 -1.56
N ALA A 89 -10.35 -11.10 -2.27
CA ALA A 89 -11.70 -10.88 -1.76
C ALA A 89 -12.38 -12.22 -1.50
N PHE A 90 -13.11 -12.28 -0.39
CA PHE A 90 -14.03 -13.36 -0.05
C PHE A 90 -15.39 -12.71 0.19
N ILE A 91 -16.35 -13.10 -0.60
CA ILE A 91 -17.73 -12.66 -0.46
C ILE A 91 -18.54 -13.86 0.01
N LYS A 92 -19.29 -13.70 1.07
CA LYS A 92 -20.24 -14.70 1.56
C LYS A 92 -21.57 -14.01 1.79
N GLU A 93 -22.57 -14.47 1.08
CA GLU A 93 -23.94 -14.01 1.14
C GLU A 93 -24.82 -15.11 1.73
N LYS A 94 -25.63 -14.76 2.71
CA LYS A 94 -26.56 -15.68 3.36
C LYS A 94 -27.97 -15.10 3.33
N VAL A 95 -28.90 -15.84 2.77
CA VAL A 95 -30.32 -15.51 2.83
C VAL A 95 -30.85 -15.96 4.18
N LEU A 96 -31.21 -15.04 5.03
CA LEU A 96 -31.61 -15.32 6.42
C LEU A 96 -32.96 -15.99 6.54
N ASP A 97 -33.87 -15.71 5.59
CA ASP A 97 -35.26 -16.18 5.61
C ASP A 97 -35.44 -17.57 4.96
N ILE A 98 -34.40 -18.10 4.33
CA ILE A 98 -34.37 -19.42 3.69
C ILE A 98 -33.19 -20.21 4.28
N SER A 99 -33.50 -21.22 5.08
CA SER A 99 -32.45 -22.03 5.72
C SER A 99 -31.65 -22.80 4.69
N GLY A 100 -30.31 -22.66 4.77
CA GLY A 100 -29.34 -23.40 3.98
C GLY A 100 -28.94 -22.77 2.65
N LEU A 101 -29.48 -21.62 2.26
CA LEU A 101 -29.02 -20.91 1.07
C LEU A 101 -27.86 -19.97 1.41
N GLU A 102 -26.65 -20.44 1.13
CA GLU A 102 -25.42 -19.67 1.26
C GLU A 102 -24.67 -19.66 -0.07
N ALA A 103 -24.33 -18.50 -0.56
CA ALA A 103 -23.43 -18.32 -1.71
C ALA A 103 -22.07 -17.82 -1.23
N GLY A 104 -21.00 -18.34 -1.79
CA GLY A 104 -19.64 -17.92 -1.47
C GLY A 104 -18.79 -17.80 -2.71
N LEU A 105 -18.03 -16.70 -2.82
CA LEU A 105 -17.10 -16.45 -3.90
C LEU A 105 -15.78 -15.99 -3.31
N ALA A 106 -14.68 -16.55 -3.79
CA ALA A 106 -13.32 -16.17 -3.40
C ALA A 106 -12.47 -15.99 -4.66
N TYR A 107 -11.87 -14.83 -4.82
CA TYR A 107 -10.99 -14.53 -5.95
C TYR A 107 -9.90 -13.55 -5.58
N ASP A 108 -8.79 -13.63 -6.31
CA ASP A 108 -7.74 -12.63 -6.24
C ASP A 108 -8.14 -11.48 -7.16
N TYR A 109 -8.38 -10.28 -6.63
CA TYR A 109 -8.71 -9.14 -7.47
C TYR A 109 -7.47 -8.38 -7.96
N TYR A 110 -6.34 -8.61 -7.30
CA TYR A 110 -5.04 -8.08 -7.70
C TYR A 110 -3.94 -9.05 -7.29
N LYS A 111 -3.01 -9.30 -8.19
CA LYS A 111 -1.75 -9.99 -7.93
C LYS A 111 -0.66 -9.28 -8.70
N GLY A 112 0.37 -8.79 -8.01
CA GLY A 112 1.41 -7.98 -8.64
C GLY A 112 2.81 -8.24 -8.12
N LEU A 113 3.77 -8.05 -9.01
CA LEU A 113 5.18 -7.93 -8.70
C LEU A 113 5.60 -6.49 -9.02
N ILE A 114 6.07 -5.79 -8.00
CA ILE A 114 6.55 -4.42 -8.09
C ILE A 114 8.05 -4.45 -7.84
N SER A 115 8.84 -3.87 -8.72
CA SER A 115 10.28 -3.69 -8.52
C SER A 115 10.64 -2.24 -8.74
N GLY A 116 11.53 -1.71 -7.93
CA GLY A 116 11.89 -0.32 -8.11
C GLY A 116 12.84 0.26 -7.08
N MET A 117 12.85 1.58 -7.08
CA MET A 117 13.74 2.39 -6.27
C MET A 117 12.92 3.43 -5.49
N ARG A 118 13.30 3.63 -4.24
CA ARG A 118 12.81 4.72 -3.38
C ARG A 118 13.98 5.52 -2.85
N LEU A 119 13.89 6.83 -2.99
CA LEU A 119 14.83 7.80 -2.43
C LEU A 119 14.10 8.62 -1.37
N SER A 120 14.66 8.70 -0.17
CA SER A 120 14.15 9.57 0.89
C SER A 120 15.32 10.36 1.45
N VAL A 121 15.23 11.69 1.35
CA VAL A 121 16.25 12.62 1.84
C VAL A 121 15.59 13.62 2.78
N ASN A 122 16.17 13.80 3.95
CA ASN A 122 15.74 14.78 4.94
C ASN A 122 16.92 15.64 5.38
N GLY A 123 17.06 16.79 4.73
CA GLY A 123 18.06 17.83 5.01
C GLY A 123 17.50 18.98 5.85
N VAL A 124 16.44 18.75 6.62
CA VAL A 124 15.89 19.75 7.55
C VAL A 124 16.86 19.98 8.71
N LYS A 125 17.08 21.25 9.06
CA LYS A 125 17.90 21.60 10.20
C LYS A 125 17.31 21.02 11.48
N ARG A 126 18.09 20.20 12.19
CA ARG A 126 17.66 19.53 13.42
C ARG A 126 17.60 20.52 14.57
N LEU A 127 16.41 20.92 14.95
CA LEU A 127 16.06 21.64 16.16
C LEU A 127 15.15 20.76 17.02
N ILE A 128 14.90 21.12 18.27
CA ILE A 128 14.09 20.35 19.21
C ILE A 128 12.67 20.08 18.64
N ASP A 129 12.12 21.05 17.93
CA ASP A 129 10.77 21.05 17.35
C ASP A 129 10.74 20.83 15.83
N SER A 130 11.87 20.44 15.23
CA SER A 130 12.02 20.35 13.75
C SER A 130 11.07 19.37 13.07
N ASN A 131 10.51 18.42 13.79
CA ASN A 131 9.51 17.49 13.25
C ASN A 131 8.11 18.11 13.18
N ILE A 132 7.82 19.10 14.03
CA ILE A 132 6.53 19.80 14.11
C ILE A 132 6.59 21.11 13.34
N ASN A 133 7.68 21.88 13.56
CA ASN A 133 7.90 23.21 12.99
C ASN A 133 9.26 23.29 12.27
N PRO A 134 9.43 22.68 11.11
CA PRO A 134 10.68 22.77 10.37
C PRO A 134 10.93 24.21 9.94
N SER A 135 12.09 24.77 10.31
CA SER A 135 12.41 26.17 10.06
C SER A 135 13.27 26.38 8.81
N SER A 136 14.14 25.43 8.47
CA SER A 136 14.98 25.52 7.29
C SER A 136 15.43 24.16 6.80
N GLY A 137 15.69 24.05 5.50
CA GLY A 137 16.16 22.83 4.88
C GLY A 137 15.16 22.28 3.86
N PHE A 138 15.32 21.02 3.49
CA PHE A 138 14.48 20.37 2.48
C PHE A 138 14.20 18.93 2.85
N LYS A 139 13.07 18.43 2.34
CA LYS A 139 12.72 17.00 2.30
C LYS A 139 12.47 16.63 0.85
N LEU A 140 12.86 15.42 0.46
CA LEU A 140 12.63 14.86 -0.84
C LEU A 140 12.32 13.37 -0.68
N ASP A 141 11.15 12.96 -1.12
CA ASP A 141 10.77 11.57 -1.29
C ASP A 141 10.45 11.32 -2.77
N ALA A 142 11.16 10.41 -3.38
CA ALA A 142 10.97 10.06 -4.79
C ALA A 142 10.93 8.53 -4.93
N SER A 143 10.10 8.04 -5.85
CA SER A 143 10.03 6.63 -6.18
C SER A 143 9.82 6.41 -7.67
N ILE A 144 10.48 5.39 -8.20
CA ILE A 144 10.31 4.88 -9.56
C ILE A 144 10.07 3.39 -9.42
N LEU A 145 8.90 2.94 -9.84
CA LEU A 145 8.42 1.58 -9.68
C LEU A 145 8.01 1.03 -11.03
N TYR A 146 8.47 -0.16 -11.35
CA TYR A 146 7.95 -0.97 -12.42
C TYR A 146 7.02 -2.02 -11.82
N GLU A 147 5.81 -2.09 -12.31
CA GLU A 147 4.77 -2.99 -11.82
C GLU A 147 4.27 -3.87 -12.95
N LYS A 148 4.25 -5.18 -12.69
CA LYS A 148 3.60 -6.18 -13.51
C LYS A 148 2.51 -6.82 -12.66
N ASN A 149 1.26 -6.69 -13.09
CA ASN A 149 0.13 -7.19 -12.30
C ASN A 149 -0.95 -7.84 -13.17
N ASP A 150 -1.69 -8.73 -12.51
CA ASP A 150 -2.96 -9.26 -12.96
C ASP A 150 -4.06 -8.59 -12.13
N PHE A 151 -4.93 -7.83 -12.77
CA PHE A 151 -6.05 -7.14 -12.16
C PHE A 151 -7.37 -7.69 -12.68
N ILE A 152 -8.36 -7.87 -11.81
CA ILE A 152 -9.64 -8.42 -12.21
C ILE A 152 -10.42 -7.42 -13.09
N GLU A 153 -10.83 -7.84 -14.28
CA GLU A 153 -11.72 -7.08 -15.15
C GLU A 153 -13.20 -7.39 -14.91
N GLY A 154 -13.47 -8.62 -14.47
CA GLY A 154 -14.85 -9.05 -14.26
C GLY A 154 -14.95 -10.53 -13.92
N LEU A 155 -16.19 -11.01 -13.86
CA LEU A 155 -16.53 -12.40 -13.60
C LEU A 155 -17.34 -12.94 -14.77
N ASN A 156 -16.88 -14.03 -15.35
CA ASN A 156 -17.57 -14.74 -16.42
C ASN A 156 -18.29 -15.97 -15.86
N LEU A 157 -19.46 -16.27 -16.37
CA LEU A 157 -20.17 -17.48 -16.03
C LEU A 157 -19.65 -18.62 -16.93
N SER A 158 -19.17 -19.70 -16.33
CA SER A 158 -18.78 -20.90 -17.06
C SER A 158 -20.00 -21.72 -17.51
N ASP A 159 -19.82 -22.64 -18.46
CA ASP A 159 -20.85 -23.56 -18.91
C ASP A 159 -21.41 -24.42 -17.76
N ALA A 160 -20.66 -24.64 -16.73
CA ALA A 160 -21.05 -25.33 -15.50
C ALA A 160 -21.80 -24.46 -14.47
N GLY A 161 -22.08 -23.18 -14.80
CA GLY A 161 -22.73 -22.22 -13.90
C GLY A 161 -21.85 -21.67 -12.79
N THR A 162 -20.50 -21.82 -12.85
CA THR A 162 -19.57 -21.25 -11.89
C THR A 162 -19.03 -19.91 -12.36
N LEU A 163 -18.85 -18.96 -11.44
CA LEU A 163 -18.23 -17.68 -11.73
C LEU A 163 -16.71 -17.84 -11.79
N LEU A 164 -16.12 -17.48 -12.92
CA LEU A 164 -14.69 -17.48 -13.15
C LEU A 164 -14.18 -16.05 -13.30
N PRO A 165 -13.14 -15.64 -12.54
CA PRO A 165 -12.54 -14.32 -12.70
C PRO A 165 -11.80 -14.21 -14.03
N ASN A 166 -12.02 -13.09 -14.70
CA ASN A 166 -11.25 -12.67 -15.87
C ASN A 166 -10.21 -11.62 -15.44
N TYR A 167 -8.98 -11.74 -15.93
CA TYR A 167 -7.87 -10.87 -15.53
C TYR A 167 -7.30 -10.11 -16.73
N SER A 168 -7.03 -8.83 -16.54
CA SER A 168 -6.13 -8.05 -17.39
C SER A 168 -4.71 -8.10 -16.86
N ASN A 169 -3.76 -8.28 -17.75
CA ASN A 169 -2.35 -8.23 -17.44
C ASN A 169 -1.81 -6.83 -17.75
N ASN A 170 -1.38 -6.11 -16.72
CA ASN A 170 -0.90 -4.75 -16.84
C ASN A 170 0.60 -4.67 -16.55
N ASN A 171 1.31 -3.91 -17.40
CA ASN A 171 2.70 -3.54 -17.19
C ASN A 171 2.76 -2.01 -17.19
N LEU A 172 3.21 -1.42 -16.09
CA LEU A 172 3.26 0.03 -15.98
C LEU A 172 4.46 0.52 -15.15
N TRP A 173 4.90 1.71 -15.47
CA TRP A 173 5.79 2.47 -14.64
C TRP A 173 4.98 3.47 -13.82
N ARG A 174 5.32 3.56 -12.53
CA ARG A 174 4.74 4.52 -11.60
C ARG A 174 5.86 5.33 -10.99
N MET A 175 5.79 6.64 -11.19
CA MET A 175 6.74 7.59 -10.64
C MET A 175 6.02 8.53 -9.71
N LYS A 176 6.59 8.79 -8.55
CA LYS A 176 6.07 9.75 -7.58
C LYS A 176 7.22 10.54 -6.99
N GLN A 177 7.02 11.84 -6.84
CA GLN A 177 7.95 12.72 -6.15
C GLN A 177 7.15 13.64 -5.23
N SER A 178 7.66 13.81 -4.01
CA SER A 178 7.19 14.80 -3.03
C SER A 178 8.39 15.54 -2.52
N SER A 179 8.35 16.86 -2.58
CA SER A 179 9.44 17.69 -2.05
C SER A 179 8.88 18.84 -1.25
N SER A 180 9.58 19.21 -0.17
CA SER A 180 9.26 20.34 0.69
C SER A 180 10.53 21.15 0.94
N LEU A 181 10.45 22.45 0.73
CA LEU A 181 11.53 23.41 1.00
C LEU A 181 11.07 24.38 2.10
N TYR A 182 11.85 24.46 3.16
CA TYR A 182 11.59 25.33 4.30
C TYR A 182 12.58 26.48 4.33
N LEU A 183 12.08 27.72 4.29
CA LEU A 183 12.84 28.96 4.27
C LEU A 183 12.39 29.88 5.39
N THR A 184 13.26 30.14 6.36
CA THR A 184 13.01 31.16 7.39
C THR A 184 13.51 32.51 6.95
N ILE A 185 12.69 33.55 7.11
CA ILE A 185 13.07 34.93 6.78
C ILE A 185 14.09 35.39 7.81
N PRO A 186 15.33 35.73 7.39
CA PRO A 186 16.45 35.96 8.32
C PRO A 186 16.22 37.09 9.35
N LYS A 187 15.51 38.15 8.94
CA LYS A 187 15.29 39.33 9.79
C LYS A 187 14.28 39.09 10.90
N THR A 188 13.27 38.30 10.65
CA THR A 188 12.18 38.08 11.62
C THR A 188 12.36 36.83 12.45
N LYS A 189 13.02 35.77 11.91
CA LYS A 189 13.19 34.44 12.50
C LYS A 189 11.89 33.78 12.99
N ARG A 190 10.75 34.43 12.76
CA ARG A 190 9.41 34.02 13.21
C ARG A 190 8.53 33.52 12.06
N ILE A 191 8.93 33.78 10.83
CA ILE A 191 8.16 33.44 9.64
C ILE A 191 8.95 32.42 8.85
N THR A 192 8.38 31.25 8.66
CA THR A 192 8.90 30.20 7.77
C THR A 192 7.96 30.02 6.60
N ILE A 193 8.51 30.05 5.41
CA ILE A 193 7.80 29.73 4.16
C ILE A 193 8.05 28.26 3.87
N ASN A 194 6.96 27.52 3.65
CA ASN A 194 7.02 26.15 3.14
C ASN A 194 6.55 26.13 1.68
N LEU A 195 7.43 25.64 0.81
CA LEU A 195 7.10 25.37 -0.59
C LEU A 195 7.05 23.86 -0.77
N GLU A 196 5.89 23.38 -1.17
CA GLU A 196 5.63 21.94 -1.33
C GLU A 196 5.28 21.64 -2.78
N SER A 197 5.82 20.54 -3.30
CA SER A 197 5.53 20.04 -4.63
C SER A 197 5.31 18.54 -4.57
N ILE A 198 4.19 18.09 -5.13
CA ILE A 198 3.86 16.67 -5.28
C ILE A 198 3.57 16.41 -6.76
N THR A 199 4.29 15.46 -7.33
CA THR A 199 4.08 15.04 -8.73
C THR A 199 3.97 13.52 -8.82
N GLY A 200 3.15 13.04 -9.75
CA GLY A 200 2.99 11.62 -10.04
C GLY A 200 2.77 11.38 -11.51
N MET A 201 3.25 10.24 -12.02
CA MET A 201 3.08 9.80 -13.40
C MET A 201 2.88 8.29 -13.44
N ILE A 202 1.97 7.84 -14.31
CA ILE A 202 1.74 6.45 -14.68
C ILE A 202 1.83 6.34 -16.19
N THR A 203 2.53 5.35 -16.70
CA THR A 203 2.74 5.20 -18.16
C THR A 203 1.58 4.50 -18.87
N ASN A 204 0.80 3.70 -18.18
CA ASN A 204 -0.37 3.04 -18.77
C ASN A 204 -1.64 3.83 -18.43
N THR A 205 -2.18 4.54 -19.43
CA THR A 205 -3.39 5.35 -19.28
C THR A 205 -4.68 4.53 -19.34
N GLU A 206 -4.61 3.29 -19.77
CA GLU A 206 -5.74 2.35 -19.82
C GLU A 206 -5.88 1.52 -18.53
N ALA A 207 -4.91 1.68 -17.60
CA ALA A 207 -4.99 1.03 -16.31
C ALA A 207 -6.20 1.51 -15.52
N ASP A 208 -6.80 0.61 -14.73
CA ASP A 208 -7.94 0.92 -13.89
C ASP A 208 -7.65 2.10 -12.95
N SER A 209 -8.71 2.83 -12.58
CA SER A 209 -8.63 3.97 -11.65
C SER A 209 -8.01 3.62 -10.29
N PHE A 210 -8.00 2.34 -9.92
CA PHE A 210 -7.29 1.82 -8.76
C PHE A 210 -5.81 2.23 -8.71
N PHE A 211 -5.16 2.37 -9.90
CA PHE A 211 -3.75 2.74 -9.99
C PHE A 211 -3.51 4.25 -9.99
N ASN A 212 -4.54 5.06 -10.09
CA ASN A 212 -4.41 6.51 -10.16
C ASN A 212 -3.91 7.11 -8.83
N PHE A 213 -3.16 8.22 -8.95
CA PHE A 213 -2.84 9.03 -7.79
C PHE A 213 -4.02 9.93 -7.46
N PHE A 214 -4.51 9.83 -6.24
CA PHE A 214 -5.47 10.79 -5.73
C PHE A 214 -4.69 11.95 -5.11
N ALA A 215 -4.88 13.16 -5.63
CA ALA A 215 -4.46 14.39 -4.99
C ALA A 215 -5.50 14.69 -3.89
N GLY A 216 -5.09 14.51 -2.63
CA GLY A 216 -5.89 14.84 -1.45
C GLY A 216 -5.85 16.31 -1.11
#